data_4c8ef51e99364894753af9932c01180e
#
_entry.id   4c8ef51e99364894753af9932c01180e
#
_cell.length_a   1.000
_cell.length_b   1.000
_cell.length_c   1.000
_cell.angle_alpha   90.00
_cell.angle_beta   90.00
_cell.angle_gamma   90.00
#
_symmetry.space_group_name_H-M   'P 1'
#
loop_
_entity.id
_entity.type
_entity.pdbx_description
1 polymer ?
#
loop_
_entity_poly.entity_id
_entity_poly.type
_entity_poly.pdbx_seq_one_letter_code
_entity_poly.pdbx_strand_id
1 'polypeptide(L)'
;SMKQKTLKKDGDYKYGFTTDIESFRAPKGLSEEVIKFISKIKKEPKWMLDWRMKAFNRLKNIKEPNWQKPKYPKINYQDLYYYSAPKSAKDKPKSLDDVDPKLIETYKKLGIPLKEQEKLAGVAVDAVFDSVSVATTFKDKLTEKGIIFCPISEAIQKHPDLVKKYLGSVIPI
;
A
#
# COMPACT_ATOMS: atom_id res chain seq x y z
N SER A 1 -26.71 -27.38 15.29
CA SER A 1 -26.00 -26.38 16.09
C SER A 1 -24.50 -26.53 15.83
N MET A 2 -23.98 -25.87 14.78
CA MET A 2 -22.53 -25.77 14.53
C MET A 2 -21.92 -24.77 15.49
N LYS A 3 -21.13 -25.26 16.45
CA LYS A 3 -20.28 -24.43 17.31
C LYS A 3 -19.24 -23.75 16.42
N GLN A 4 -19.37 -22.44 16.25
CA GLN A 4 -18.26 -21.61 15.75
C GLN A 4 -17.06 -21.83 16.68
N LYS A 5 -16.01 -22.47 16.17
CA LYS A 5 -14.71 -22.47 16.81
C LYS A 5 -14.23 -21.02 16.85
N THR A 6 -14.34 -20.41 18.01
CA THR A 6 -13.68 -19.16 18.33
C THR A 6 -12.18 -19.40 18.12
N LEU A 7 -11.61 -18.80 17.09
CA LEU A 7 -10.16 -18.72 16.93
C LEU A 7 -9.62 -18.13 18.23
N LYS A 8 -8.76 -18.86 18.93
CA LYS A 8 -8.03 -18.35 20.08
C LYS A 8 -7.44 -17.00 19.68
N LYS A 9 -7.72 -15.96 20.47
CA LYS A 9 -6.93 -14.74 20.46
C LYS A 9 -5.52 -15.17 20.88
N ASP A 10 -4.64 -15.40 19.89
CA ASP A 10 -3.22 -15.53 20.14
C ASP A 10 -2.73 -14.15 20.58
N GLY A 11 -2.82 -13.90 21.90
CA GLY A 11 -2.37 -12.66 22.53
C GLY A 11 -0.87 -12.49 22.55
N ASP A 12 -0.09 -13.46 22.03
CA ASP A 12 1.36 -13.48 22.13
C ASP A 12 2.06 -13.77 20.81
N TYR A 13 1.52 -13.26 19.70
CA TYR A 13 2.28 -13.29 18.46
C TYR A 13 3.43 -12.30 18.56
N LYS A 14 4.63 -12.81 18.81
CA LYS A 14 5.85 -12.02 19.06
C LYS A 14 6.16 -10.98 17.96
N TYR A 15 5.68 -11.19 16.73
CA TYR A 15 5.99 -10.38 15.57
C TYR A 15 4.76 -9.87 14.82
N GLY A 16 3.57 -9.94 15.40
CA GLY A 16 2.35 -9.50 14.75
C GLY A 16 1.23 -9.15 15.73
N PHE A 17 0.19 -8.52 15.21
CA PHE A 17 -1.01 -8.17 15.95
C PHE A 17 -2.18 -8.03 14.98
N THR A 18 -3.40 -8.17 15.50
CA THR A 18 -4.62 -7.88 14.74
C THR A 18 -5.02 -6.43 14.96
N THR A 19 -5.56 -5.78 13.93
CA THR A 19 -6.09 -4.41 14.04
C THR A 19 -7.61 -4.45 13.97
N ASP A 20 -8.27 -3.54 14.73
CA ASP A 20 -9.72 -3.35 14.68
C ASP A 20 -10.16 -2.34 13.61
N ILE A 21 -9.26 -2.03 12.67
CA ILE A 21 -9.53 -1.06 11.61
C ILE A 21 -10.39 -1.72 10.54
N GLU A 22 -11.58 -1.17 10.32
CA GLU A 22 -12.42 -1.58 9.21
C GLU A 22 -11.78 -1.22 7.88
N SER A 23 -11.61 -2.21 7.01
CA SER A 23 -11.00 -2.04 5.70
C SER A 23 -12.01 -2.32 4.59
N PHE A 24 -11.90 -1.55 3.52
CA PHE A 24 -12.52 -1.86 2.24
C PHE A 24 -11.53 -2.67 1.40
N ARG A 25 -11.99 -3.76 0.80
CA ARG A 25 -11.18 -4.65 -0.04
C ARG A 25 -11.79 -4.80 -1.42
N ALA A 26 -10.94 -4.85 -2.44
CA ALA A 26 -11.34 -5.33 -3.74
C ALA A 26 -11.67 -6.84 -3.67
N PRO A 27 -12.45 -7.38 -4.61
CA PRO A 27 -12.64 -8.83 -4.72
C PRO A 27 -11.32 -9.59 -4.77
N LYS A 28 -11.32 -10.83 -4.27
CA LYS A 28 -10.16 -11.72 -4.37
C LYS A 28 -9.76 -11.98 -5.82
N GLY A 29 -8.49 -12.21 -6.00
CA GLY A 29 -7.89 -12.57 -7.28
C GLY A 29 -7.44 -11.38 -8.10
N LEU A 30 -6.61 -11.65 -9.08
CA LEU A 30 -6.10 -10.68 -10.03
C LEU A 30 -6.74 -10.92 -11.40
N SER A 31 -7.50 -9.94 -11.87
CA SER A 31 -8.18 -9.93 -13.16
C SER A 31 -8.11 -8.53 -13.79
N GLU A 32 -8.51 -8.42 -15.05
CA GLU A 32 -8.61 -7.11 -15.71
C GLU A 32 -9.59 -6.18 -14.99
N GLU A 33 -10.71 -6.73 -14.49
CA GLU A 33 -11.73 -5.98 -13.76
C GLU A 33 -11.16 -5.43 -12.45
N VAL A 34 -10.42 -6.24 -11.70
CA VAL A 34 -9.77 -5.80 -10.45
C VAL A 34 -8.72 -4.72 -10.73
N ILE A 35 -7.94 -4.84 -11.79
CA ILE A 35 -6.95 -3.83 -12.18
C ILE A 35 -7.63 -2.51 -12.58
N LYS A 36 -8.67 -2.56 -13.39
CA LYS A 36 -9.47 -1.38 -13.78
C LYS A 36 -10.12 -0.73 -12.56
N PHE A 37 -10.62 -1.53 -11.63
CA PHE A 37 -11.21 -1.08 -10.38
C PHE A 37 -10.18 -0.34 -9.50
N ILE A 38 -8.98 -0.91 -9.30
CA ILE A 38 -7.89 -0.28 -8.55
C ILE A 38 -7.49 1.06 -9.19
N SER A 39 -7.30 1.06 -10.50
CA SER A 39 -6.93 2.27 -11.24
C SER A 39 -7.99 3.37 -11.12
N LYS A 40 -9.27 3.00 -11.15
CA LYS A 40 -10.40 3.93 -10.97
C LYS A 40 -10.41 4.53 -9.56
N ILE A 41 -10.26 3.70 -8.51
CA ILE A 41 -10.22 4.19 -7.12
C ILE A 41 -9.06 5.16 -6.90
N LYS A 42 -7.89 4.82 -7.45
CA LYS A 42 -6.70 5.66 -7.36
C LYS A 42 -6.76 6.87 -8.29
N LYS A 43 -7.83 7.03 -9.08
CA LYS A 43 -8.00 8.11 -10.07
C LYS A 43 -6.80 8.23 -11.01
N GLU A 44 -6.26 7.10 -11.42
CA GLU A 44 -5.08 7.07 -12.27
C GLU A 44 -5.40 7.52 -13.70
N PRO A 45 -4.47 8.22 -14.37
CA PRO A 45 -4.63 8.56 -15.78
C PRO A 45 -4.55 7.31 -16.67
N LYS A 46 -5.10 7.42 -17.88
CA LYS A 46 -5.17 6.30 -18.83
C LYS A 46 -3.83 5.62 -19.07
N TRP A 47 -2.73 6.38 -19.18
CA TRP A 47 -1.41 5.80 -19.43
C TRP A 47 -0.94 4.86 -18.30
N MET A 48 -1.34 5.13 -17.05
CA MET A 48 -1.01 4.26 -15.92
C MET A 48 -1.84 2.98 -15.95
N LEU A 49 -3.12 3.06 -16.30
CA LEU A 49 -3.94 1.88 -16.54
C LEU A 49 -3.37 1.01 -17.67
N ASP A 50 -2.99 1.62 -18.78
CA ASP A 50 -2.38 0.91 -19.92
C ASP A 50 -1.08 0.21 -19.49
N TRP A 51 -0.26 0.85 -18.67
CA TRP A 51 0.94 0.26 -18.11
C TRP A 51 0.63 -0.95 -17.23
N ARG A 52 -0.38 -0.85 -16.36
CA ARG A 52 -0.83 -1.97 -15.51
C ARG A 52 -1.36 -3.14 -16.34
N MET A 53 -2.12 -2.86 -17.37
CA MET A 53 -2.65 -3.89 -18.27
C MET A 53 -1.53 -4.61 -19.03
N LYS A 54 -0.52 -3.88 -19.47
CA LYS A 54 0.69 -4.46 -20.11
C LYS A 54 1.41 -5.39 -19.14
N ALA A 55 1.64 -4.94 -17.91
CA ALA A 55 2.27 -5.76 -16.86
C ALA A 55 1.44 -7.02 -16.56
N PHE A 56 0.12 -6.90 -16.45
CA PHE A 56 -0.77 -8.04 -16.22
C PHE A 56 -0.73 -9.06 -17.37
N ASN A 57 -0.75 -8.61 -18.62
CA ASN A 57 -0.67 -9.49 -19.77
C ASN A 57 0.68 -10.22 -19.82
N ARG A 58 1.77 -9.56 -19.44
CA ARG A 58 3.07 -10.21 -19.31
C ARG A 58 3.08 -11.25 -18.18
N LEU A 59 2.49 -10.93 -17.02
CA LEU A 59 2.38 -11.85 -15.88
C LEU A 59 1.76 -13.19 -16.26
N LYS A 60 0.75 -13.19 -17.15
CA LYS A 60 0.10 -14.42 -17.63
C LYS A 60 1.07 -15.41 -18.32
N ASN A 61 2.17 -14.91 -18.84
CA ASN A 61 3.18 -15.68 -19.58
C ASN A 61 4.46 -15.96 -18.77
N ILE A 62 4.57 -15.40 -17.56
CA ILE A 62 5.72 -15.63 -16.67
C ILE A 62 5.49 -16.91 -15.89
N LYS A 63 6.52 -17.77 -15.84
CA LYS A 63 6.55 -18.95 -14.99
C LYS A 63 7.37 -18.66 -13.74
N GLU A 64 6.91 -19.13 -12.58
CA GLU A 64 7.70 -19.06 -11.36
C GLU A 64 9.03 -19.82 -11.53
N PRO A 65 10.14 -19.24 -11.03
CA PRO A 65 11.40 -19.95 -10.99
C PRO A 65 11.30 -21.21 -10.10
N ASN A 66 11.83 -22.32 -10.54
CA ASN A 66 11.82 -23.60 -9.81
C ASN A 66 13.19 -24.05 -9.32
N TRP A 67 14.21 -23.24 -9.55
CA TRP A 67 15.61 -23.59 -9.25
C TRP A 67 15.96 -23.54 -7.76
N GLN A 68 15.20 -22.80 -6.96
CA GLN A 68 15.45 -22.64 -5.51
C GLN A 68 14.97 -23.81 -4.65
N LYS A 69 14.17 -24.75 -5.16
CA LYS A 69 13.55 -25.86 -4.41
C LYS A 69 12.99 -25.44 -3.05
N PRO A 70 12.18 -24.40 -2.95
CA PRO A 70 11.66 -23.92 -1.68
C PRO A 70 10.72 -24.95 -1.06
N LYS A 71 10.77 -25.10 0.25
CA LYS A 71 9.90 -26.01 1.03
C LYS A 71 8.63 -25.33 1.52
N TYR A 72 8.02 -24.44 0.75
CA TYR A 72 6.73 -23.83 1.08
C TYR A 72 5.60 -24.36 0.19
N PRO A 73 4.35 -24.34 0.66
CA PRO A 73 3.20 -24.71 -0.16
C PRO A 73 3.08 -23.83 -1.40
N LYS A 74 2.54 -24.40 -2.48
CA LYS A 74 2.28 -23.61 -3.69
C LYS A 74 1.31 -22.46 -3.38
N ILE A 75 1.67 -21.25 -3.77
CA ILE A 75 0.86 -20.07 -3.55
C ILE A 75 -0.30 -20.05 -4.56
N ASN A 76 -1.53 -19.87 -4.06
CA ASN A 76 -2.67 -19.59 -4.92
C ASN A 76 -2.87 -18.08 -5.06
N TYR A 77 -2.34 -17.51 -6.14
CA TYR A 77 -2.41 -16.08 -6.41
C TYR A 77 -3.85 -15.56 -6.61
N GLN A 78 -4.81 -16.43 -6.91
CA GLN A 78 -6.21 -16.03 -7.05
C GLN A 78 -6.99 -16.03 -5.73
N ASP A 79 -6.38 -16.51 -4.66
CA ASP A 79 -6.95 -16.46 -3.29
C ASP A 79 -6.38 -15.32 -2.44
N LEU A 80 -5.91 -14.27 -3.07
CA LEU A 80 -5.33 -13.09 -2.44
C LEU A 80 -6.13 -11.83 -2.74
N TYR A 81 -6.09 -10.87 -1.81
CA TYR A 81 -6.60 -9.53 -2.01
C TYR A 81 -5.48 -8.63 -2.51
N TYR A 82 -5.66 -7.99 -3.65
CA TYR A 82 -4.67 -7.11 -4.28
C TYR A 82 -4.87 -5.62 -3.97
N TYR A 83 -5.96 -5.29 -3.30
CA TYR A 83 -6.22 -3.93 -2.82
C TYR A 83 -7.02 -3.98 -1.52
N SER A 84 -6.55 -3.23 -0.53
CA SER A 84 -7.22 -2.99 0.74
C SER A 84 -6.93 -1.57 1.20
N ALA A 85 -7.92 -0.88 1.75
CA ALA A 85 -7.77 0.45 2.31
C ALA A 85 -8.65 0.62 3.55
N PRO A 86 -8.21 1.37 4.59
CA PRO A 86 -9.06 1.68 5.71
C PRO A 86 -10.24 2.53 5.27
N LYS A 87 -11.44 2.27 5.82
CA LYS A 87 -12.66 3.02 5.48
C LYS A 87 -12.58 4.49 5.86
N SER A 88 -11.78 4.82 6.86
CA SER A 88 -11.54 6.18 7.35
C SER A 88 -10.61 7.03 6.47
N ALA A 89 -9.98 6.47 5.45
CA ALA A 89 -9.02 7.16 4.58
C ALA A 89 -9.67 7.98 3.46
N LYS A 90 -10.87 8.54 3.69
CA LYS A 90 -11.60 9.31 2.66
C LYS A 90 -10.89 10.61 2.29
N ASP A 91 -10.28 11.28 3.26
CA ASP A 91 -9.53 12.52 3.06
C ASP A 91 -8.11 12.34 3.57
N LYS A 92 -7.12 12.70 2.75
CA LYS A 92 -5.72 12.59 3.15
C LYS A 92 -5.39 13.66 4.20
N PRO A 93 -5.08 13.29 5.46
CA PRO A 93 -4.75 14.25 6.49
C PRO A 93 -3.45 14.99 6.17
N LYS A 94 -3.40 16.25 6.53
CA LYS A 94 -2.22 17.11 6.33
C LYS A 94 -1.16 16.91 7.41
N SER A 95 -1.58 16.43 8.58
CA SER A 95 -0.70 16.15 9.71
C SER A 95 -1.03 14.84 10.38
N LEU A 96 -0.13 14.32 11.23
CA LEU A 96 -0.38 13.12 12.02
C LEU A 96 -1.50 13.31 13.05
N ASP A 97 -1.76 14.54 13.48
CA ASP A 97 -2.83 14.87 14.44
C ASP A 97 -4.22 14.70 13.84
N ASP A 98 -4.32 14.79 12.50
CA ASP A 98 -5.56 14.60 11.75
C ASP A 98 -5.83 13.13 11.37
N VAL A 99 -4.91 12.23 11.70
CA VAL A 99 -5.02 10.79 11.40
C VAL A 99 -5.92 10.11 12.43
N ASP A 100 -6.72 9.13 11.97
CA ASP A 100 -7.54 8.30 12.87
C ASP A 100 -6.70 7.75 14.04
N PRO A 101 -7.10 8.00 15.29
CA PRO A 101 -6.37 7.54 16.48
C PRO A 101 -6.09 6.04 16.48
N LYS A 102 -6.95 5.21 15.88
CA LYS A 102 -6.75 3.76 15.76
C LYS A 102 -5.58 3.43 14.86
N LEU A 103 -5.36 4.20 13.78
CA LEU A 103 -4.20 4.07 12.91
C LEU A 103 -2.92 4.44 13.66
N ILE A 104 -2.92 5.54 14.40
CA ILE A 104 -1.78 5.96 15.23
C ILE A 104 -1.43 4.90 16.28
N GLU A 105 -2.43 4.33 16.94
CA GLU A 105 -2.23 3.25 17.91
C GLU A 105 -1.61 2.01 17.23
N THR A 106 -2.05 1.68 16.03
CA THR A 106 -1.50 0.58 15.23
C THR A 106 -0.02 0.79 14.95
N TYR A 107 0.37 1.98 14.50
CA TYR A 107 1.78 2.32 14.28
C TYR A 107 2.61 2.26 15.56
N LYS A 108 2.05 2.69 16.71
CA LYS A 108 2.70 2.55 18.01
C LYS A 108 2.94 1.07 18.38
N LYS A 109 1.94 0.21 18.17
CA LYS A 109 2.06 -1.24 18.41
C LYS A 109 3.14 -1.87 17.53
N LEU A 110 3.34 -1.36 16.33
CA LEU A 110 4.43 -1.77 15.41
C LEU A 110 5.80 -1.23 15.81
N GLY A 111 5.87 -0.37 16.83
CA GLY A 111 7.12 0.28 17.22
C GLY A 111 7.60 1.34 16.22
N ILE A 112 6.68 1.93 15.44
CA ILE A 112 7.00 3.01 14.50
C ILE A 112 6.83 4.35 15.22
N PRO A 113 7.92 5.07 15.57
CA PRO A 113 7.86 6.28 16.37
C PRO A 113 7.53 7.52 15.51
N LEU A 114 6.33 7.61 14.97
CA LEU A 114 5.92 8.70 14.07
C LEU A 114 6.11 10.09 14.68
N LYS A 115 5.73 10.25 15.96
CA LYS A 115 5.89 11.55 16.66
C LYS A 115 7.32 11.87 17.06
N GLU A 116 8.13 10.88 17.35
CA GLU A 116 9.56 11.09 17.65
C GLU A 116 10.32 11.49 16.39
N GLN A 117 10.00 10.90 15.25
CA GLN A 117 10.58 11.28 13.96
C GLN A 117 10.16 12.68 13.53
N GLU A 118 8.95 13.11 13.88
CA GLU A 118 8.49 14.48 13.67
C GLU A 118 9.27 15.50 14.53
N LYS A 119 9.67 15.11 15.76
CA LYS A 119 10.48 15.90 16.67
C LYS A 119 11.97 15.94 16.31
N LEU A 120 12.50 14.89 15.71
CA LEU A 120 13.84 14.84 15.15
C LEU A 120 13.83 15.68 13.86
N ALA A 121 14.02 16.96 14.01
CA ALA A 121 13.92 17.98 12.97
C ALA A 121 14.58 17.52 11.66
N GLY A 122 13.78 17.34 10.63
CA GLY A 122 14.21 17.08 9.27
C GLY A 122 13.99 15.68 8.71
N VAL A 123 13.33 14.77 9.44
CA VAL A 123 12.97 13.46 8.91
C VAL A 123 11.57 13.54 8.28
N ALA A 124 11.50 13.27 6.97
CA ALA A 124 10.24 13.13 6.27
C ALA A 124 9.75 11.68 6.36
N VAL A 125 8.46 11.50 6.65
CA VAL A 125 7.82 10.19 6.78
C VAL A 125 6.57 10.14 5.91
N ASP A 126 6.42 9.06 5.15
CA ASP A 126 5.16 8.68 4.52
C ASP A 126 4.62 7.45 5.22
N ALA A 127 3.46 7.59 5.87
CA ALA A 127 2.80 6.51 6.58
C ALA A 127 1.82 5.81 5.65
N VAL A 128 2.02 4.51 5.45
CA VAL A 128 1.20 3.68 4.58
C VAL A 128 0.44 2.67 5.41
N PHE A 129 -0.83 2.47 5.10
CA PHE A 129 -1.65 1.39 5.63
C PHE A 129 -2.31 0.64 4.49
N ASP A 130 -2.04 -0.66 4.38
CA ASP A 130 -2.45 -1.49 3.24
C ASP A 130 -2.02 -0.86 1.90
N SER A 131 -2.97 -0.59 1.01
CA SER A 131 -2.70 -0.11 -0.35
C SER A 131 -2.69 1.41 -0.48
N VAL A 132 -2.76 2.16 0.62
CA VAL A 132 -2.89 3.62 0.58
C VAL A 132 -1.91 4.33 1.51
N SER A 133 -1.42 5.49 1.09
CA SER A 133 -0.74 6.44 1.96
C SER A 133 -1.77 7.17 2.80
N VAL A 134 -1.62 7.14 4.12
CA VAL A 134 -2.55 7.76 5.07
C VAL A 134 -2.06 9.10 5.60
N ALA A 135 -0.75 9.34 5.61
CA ALA A 135 -0.17 10.62 6.00
C ALA A 135 1.24 10.80 5.42
N THR A 136 1.59 12.03 5.04
CA THR A 136 2.94 12.42 4.64
C THR A 136 3.37 13.65 5.45
N THR A 137 4.53 13.57 6.12
CA THR A 137 5.05 14.65 6.95
C THR A 137 6.16 15.45 6.25
N PHE A 138 6.38 16.70 6.65
CA PHE A 138 7.45 17.58 6.15
C PHE A 138 7.51 17.81 4.64
N LYS A 139 6.44 17.49 3.92
CA LYS A 139 6.35 17.62 2.47
C LYS A 139 6.63 19.06 2.00
N ASP A 140 6.04 20.04 2.65
CA ASP A 140 6.18 21.47 2.27
C ASP A 140 7.61 21.95 2.43
N LYS A 141 8.29 21.60 3.54
CA LYS A 141 9.70 21.95 3.78
C LYS A 141 10.65 21.35 2.75
N LEU A 142 10.36 20.14 2.28
CA LEU A 142 11.14 19.49 1.22
C LEU A 142 10.90 20.15 -0.13
N THR A 143 9.66 20.53 -0.41
CA THR A 143 9.27 21.23 -1.64
C THR A 143 9.97 22.58 -1.76
N GLU A 144 10.08 23.35 -0.66
CA GLU A 144 10.83 24.60 -0.62
C GLU A 144 12.31 24.42 -1.02
N LYS A 145 12.88 23.24 -0.76
CA LYS A 145 14.25 22.88 -1.16
C LYS A 145 14.35 22.24 -2.54
N GLY A 146 13.25 22.19 -3.29
CA GLY A 146 13.18 21.55 -4.61
C GLY A 146 13.18 20.02 -4.58
N ILE A 147 12.91 19.41 -3.41
CA ILE A 147 12.84 17.96 -3.25
C ILE A 147 11.38 17.51 -3.39
N ILE A 148 11.16 16.54 -4.27
CA ILE A 148 9.85 15.89 -4.43
C ILE A 148 9.79 14.71 -3.48
N PHE A 149 8.91 14.80 -2.47
CA PHE A 149 8.62 13.72 -1.55
C PHE A 149 7.10 13.52 -1.45
N CYS A 150 6.61 12.48 -2.10
CA CYS A 150 5.17 12.19 -2.14
C CYS A 150 4.93 10.71 -2.46
N PRO A 151 3.74 10.19 -2.15
CA PRO A 151 3.34 8.86 -2.58
C PRO A 151 3.32 8.74 -4.11
N ILE A 152 3.56 7.53 -4.62
CA ILE A 152 3.55 7.29 -6.07
C ILE A 152 2.22 7.69 -6.74
N SER A 153 1.09 7.51 -6.06
CA SER A 153 -0.22 7.91 -6.57
C SER A 153 -0.32 9.42 -6.81
N GLU A 154 0.34 10.23 -5.99
CA GLU A 154 0.42 11.67 -6.19
C GLU A 154 1.42 12.04 -7.29
N ALA A 155 2.58 11.36 -7.34
CA ALA A 155 3.58 11.57 -8.37
C ALA A 155 3.03 11.27 -9.77
N ILE A 156 2.20 10.24 -9.93
CA ILE A 156 1.51 9.91 -11.19
C ILE A 156 0.65 11.09 -11.67
N GLN A 157 0.02 11.81 -10.76
CA GLN A 157 -0.84 12.96 -11.08
C GLN A 157 -0.04 14.24 -11.33
N LYS A 158 0.95 14.53 -10.47
CA LYS A 158 1.65 15.81 -10.46
C LYS A 158 2.97 15.82 -11.22
N HIS A 159 3.62 14.66 -11.36
CA HIS A 159 4.92 14.49 -12.01
C HIS A 159 4.92 13.32 -13.01
N PRO A 160 3.93 13.27 -13.94
CA PRO A 160 3.76 12.13 -14.83
C PRO A 160 4.97 11.86 -15.72
N ASP A 161 5.68 12.90 -16.17
CA ASP A 161 6.84 12.75 -17.04
C ASP A 161 8.00 12.06 -16.33
N LEU A 162 8.23 12.40 -15.06
CA LEU A 162 9.25 11.72 -14.25
C LEU A 162 8.88 10.25 -14.01
N VAL A 163 7.62 9.98 -13.67
CA VAL A 163 7.16 8.61 -13.46
C VAL A 163 7.27 7.80 -14.74
N LYS A 164 6.83 8.32 -15.88
CA LYS A 164 6.97 7.65 -17.19
C LYS A 164 8.41 7.36 -17.55
N LYS A 165 9.34 8.27 -17.22
CA LYS A 165 10.76 8.13 -17.52
C LYS A 165 11.42 7.03 -16.69
N TYR A 166 11.10 6.92 -15.41
CA TYR A 166 11.84 6.07 -14.47
C TYR A 166 11.11 4.78 -14.08
N LEU A 167 9.78 4.74 -14.10
CA LEU A 167 9.03 3.54 -13.75
C LEU A 167 9.33 2.41 -14.76
N GLY A 168 9.83 1.30 -14.25
CA GLY A 168 10.22 0.15 -15.09
C GLY A 168 11.54 0.33 -15.84
N SER A 169 12.34 1.37 -15.52
CA SER A 169 13.63 1.60 -16.19
C SER A 169 14.76 0.69 -15.67
N VAL A 170 14.69 0.29 -14.40
CA VAL A 170 15.69 -0.60 -13.76
C VAL A 170 15.16 -2.03 -13.74
N ILE A 171 13.98 -2.22 -13.24
CA ILE A 171 13.28 -3.51 -13.29
C ILE A 171 12.18 -3.37 -14.35
N PRO A 172 12.36 -3.97 -15.53
CA PRO A 172 11.37 -3.84 -16.60
C PRO A 172 10.07 -4.55 -16.26
N ILE A 173 9.02 -4.12 -16.94
CA ILE A 173 7.70 -4.72 -16.80
C ILE A 173 7.75 -6.20 -17.25
#